data_44e355ebd23614e197b5d293fa6cf9ac
#
_entry.id   44e355ebd23614e197b5d293fa6cf9ac
#
_cell.length_a   1.000
_cell.length_b   1.000
_cell.length_c   1.000
_cell.angle_alpha   90.00
_cell.angle_beta   90.00
_cell.angle_gamma   90.00
#
_symmetry.space_group_name_H-M   'P 1'
#
loop_
_entity.id
_entity.type
_entity.pdbx_description
1 polymer ?
#
loop_
_entity_poly.entity_id
_entity_poly.type
_entity_poly.pdbx_seq_one_letter_code
_entity_poly.pdbx_strand_id
1 'polypeptide(L)'
;MFYECDPEKAAANLRKHKVSFAEAASVFLDPLALTFSDPDHSHEEDRAITIGSSSKQRVLFVSHCERGDRVRIISARRVTRKERLQYE
;
A
#
# COMPACT_ATOMS: atom_id res chain seq x y z
N MET A 1 15.49 0.96 -2.90
CA MET A 1 14.24 0.41 -3.44
C MET A 1 13.54 1.45 -4.28
N PHE A 2 13.10 1.07 -5.45
CA PHE A 2 12.42 1.97 -6.36
C PHE A 2 10.93 1.66 -6.37
N TYR A 3 10.12 2.73 -6.35
CA TYR A 3 8.68 2.61 -6.46
C TYR A 3 8.23 3.01 -7.85
N GLU A 4 7.28 2.26 -8.40
CA GLU A 4 6.67 2.64 -9.67
C GLU A 4 5.15 2.63 -9.53
N CYS A 5 4.48 3.42 -10.34
CA CYS A 5 3.03 3.48 -10.33
C CYS A 5 2.53 3.93 -11.69
N ASP A 6 1.31 3.50 -12.01
CA ASP A 6 0.61 3.95 -13.19
C ASP A 6 -0.03 5.31 -12.88
N PRO A 7 0.28 6.39 -13.64
CA PRO A 7 -0.28 7.71 -13.35
C PRO A 7 -1.81 7.75 -13.33
N GLU A 8 -2.46 6.96 -14.19
CA GLU A 8 -3.93 6.92 -14.22
C GLU A 8 -4.49 6.28 -12.97
N LYS A 9 -3.86 5.20 -12.51
CA LYS A 9 -4.28 4.54 -11.26
C LYS A 9 -4.00 5.43 -10.06
N ALA A 10 -2.89 6.14 -10.07
CA ALA A 10 -2.56 7.08 -8.99
C ALA A 10 -3.61 8.19 -8.89
N ALA A 11 -4.01 8.77 -10.02
CA ALA A 11 -5.02 9.82 -10.05
C ALA A 11 -6.38 9.30 -9.59
N ALA A 12 -6.78 8.11 -10.06
CA ALA A 12 -8.04 7.50 -9.66
C ALA A 12 -8.06 7.19 -8.16
N ASN A 13 -6.94 6.69 -7.63
CA ASN A 13 -6.81 6.37 -6.22
C ASN A 13 -6.95 7.63 -5.35
N LEU A 14 -6.32 8.73 -5.78
CA LEU A 14 -6.41 9.99 -5.07
C LEU A 14 -7.85 10.52 -5.04
N ARG A 15 -8.57 10.41 -6.16
CA ARG A 15 -9.97 10.82 -6.20
C ARG A 15 -10.85 9.96 -5.31
N LYS A 16 -10.66 8.64 -5.36
CA LYS A 16 -11.53 7.69 -4.67
C LYS A 16 -11.23 7.59 -3.18
N HIS A 17 -9.97 7.52 -2.81
CA HIS A 17 -9.56 7.23 -1.43
C HIS A 17 -8.89 8.40 -0.73
N LYS A 18 -8.61 9.50 -1.44
CA LYS A 18 -7.91 10.67 -0.91
C LYS A 18 -6.51 10.32 -0.38
N VAL A 19 -5.87 9.34 -1.00
CA VAL A 19 -4.52 8.91 -0.68
C VAL A 19 -3.68 8.94 -1.95
N SER A 20 -2.57 9.67 -1.92
CA SER A 20 -1.63 9.70 -3.04
C SER A 20 -0.72 8.47 -2.97
N PHE A 21 -0.18 8.07 -4.12
CA PHE A 21 0.79 6.97 -4.13
C PHE A 21 2.12 7.38 -3.48
N ALA A 22 2.45 8.67 -3.49
CA ALA A 22 3.62 9.16 -2.75
C ALA A 22 3.45 8.95 -1.25
N GLU A 23 2.26 9.24 -0.72
CA GLU A 23 1.96 8.96 0.68
C GLU A 23 1.97 7.45 0.94
N ALA A 24 1.43 6.65 0.03
CA ALA A 24 1.42 5.20 0.16
C ALA A 24 2.84 4.65 0.27
N ALA A 25 3.76 5.16 -0.55
CA ALA A 25 5.16 4.73 -0.51
C ALA A 25 5.81 4.99 0.84
N SER A 26 5.41 6.05 1.55
CA SER A 26 5.98 6.37 2.86
C SER A 26 5.67 5.32 3.92
N VAL A 27 4.64 4.50 3.72
CA VAL A 27 4.28 3.42 4.63
C VAL A 27 5.41 2.40 4.78
N PHE A 28 6.18 2.19 3.70
CA PHE A 28 7.28 1.24 3.72
C PHE A 28 8.45 1.67 4.61
N LEU A 29 8.43 2.92 5.06
CA LEU A 29 9.44 3.43 6.00
C LEU A 29 9.02 3.25 7.45
N ASP A 30 7.79 2.85 7.71
CA ASP A 30 7.30 2.61 9.07
C ASP A 30 7.88 1.30 9.59
N PRO A 31 8.69 1.34 10.67
CA PRO A 31 9.32 0.13 11.21
C PRO A 31 8.31 -0.87 11.79
N LEU A 32 7.09 -0.44 12.06
CA LEU A 32 6.04 -1.29 12.58
C LEU A 32 5.08 -1.80 11.50
N ALA A 33 5.35 -1.47 10.23
CA ALA A 33 4.49 -1.90 9.13
C ALA A 33 4.48 -3.42 9.02
N LEU A 34 3.29 -3.96 8.71
CA LEU A 34 3.09 -5.39 8.51
C LEU A 34 2.84 -5.66 7.04
N THR A 35 3.56 -6.64 6.48
CA THR A 35 3.39 -7.03 5.09
C THR A 35 3.02 -8.51 5.03
N PHE A 36 2.01 -8.82 4.24
CA PHE A 36 1.55 -10.20 4.06
C PHE A 36 1.07 -10.40 2.62
N SER A 37 1.05 -11.66 2.18
CA SER A 37 0.60 -11.99 0.83
C SER A 37 -0.88 -11.71 0.67
N ASP A 38 -1.28 -11.21 -0.52
CA ASP A 38 -2.68 -11.01 -0.84
C ASP A 38 -3.29 -12.36 -1.20
N PRO A 39 -4.18 -12.91 -0.38
CA PRO A 39 -4.73 -14.24 -0.62
C PRO A 39 -5.64 -14.32 -1.85
N ASP A 40 -6.19 -13.19 -2.27
CA ASP A 40 -7.14 -13.17 -3.40
C ASP A 40 -6.44 -13.09 -4.76
N HIS A 41 -5.19 -12.62 -4.78
CA HIS A 41 -4.47 -12.34 -6.02
C HIS A 41 -3.09 -12.96 -6.12
N SER A 42 -2.75 -13.87 -5.19
CA SER A 42 -1.41 -14.45 -5.13
C SER A 42 -1.03 -15.31 -6.33
N HIS A 43 -2.01 -15.76 -7.11
CA HIS A 43 -1.78 -16.62 -8.27
C HIS A 43 -1.39 -15.85 -9.53
N GLU A 44 -1.73 -14.57 -9.60
CA GLU A 44 -1.53 -13.77 -10.81
C GLU A 44 -0.22 -13.00 -10.80
N GLU A 45 0.16 -12.53 -9.64
CA GLU A 45 1.36 -11.72 -9.41
C GLU A 45 1.79 -11.92 -7.98
N ASP A 46 3.03 -11.53 -7.67
CA ASP A 46 3.49 -11.49 -6.28
C ASP A 46 2.88 -10.30 -5.56
N ARG A 47 1.57 -10.32 -5.42
CA ARG A 47 0.83 -9.26 -4.73
C ARG A 47 0.93 -9.42 -3.24
N ALA A 48 1.12 -8.30 -2.59
CA ALA A 48 1.20 -8.23 -1.14
C ALA A 48 0.44 -7.02 -0.65
N ILE A 49 0.17 -7.02 0.64
CA ILE A 49 -0.49 -5.91 1.32
C ILE A 49 0.41 -5.47 2.45
N THR A 50 0.66 -4.17 2.55
CA THR A 50 1.37 -3.59 3.67
C THR A 50 0.44 -2.64 4.42
N ILE A 51 0.35 -2.82 5.72
CA ILE A 51 -0.41 -1.94 6.60
C ILE A 51 0.60 -1.21 7.48
N GLY A 52 0.57 0.11 7.45
CA GLY A 52 1.49 0.90 8.24
C GLY A 52 1.11 2.36 8.27
N SER A 53 1.86 3.12 9.03
CA SER A 53 1.65 4.56 9.20
C SER A 53 2.35 5.34 8.09
N SER A 54 1.63 6.28 7.48
CA SER A 54 2.17 7.11 6.41
C SER A 54 2.86 8.36 6.96
N SER A 55 3.48 9.12 6.05
CA SER A 55 4.10 10.40 6.38
C SER A 55 3.11 11.42 6.91
N LYS A 56 1.81 11.23 6.66
CA LYS A 56 0.75 12.09 7.20
C LYS A 56 0.12 11.49 8.46
N GLN A 57 0.77 10.50 9.05
CA GLN A 57 0.32 9.83 10.28
C GLN A 57 -1.05 9.18 10.15
N ARG A 58 -1.34 8.68 8.95
CA ARG A 58 -2.55 7.90 8.70
C ARG A 58 -2.15 6.45 8.51
N VAL A 59 -2.92 5.53 9.08
CA VAL A 59 -2.68 4.11 8.87
C VAL A 59 -3.33 3.70 7.56
N LEU A 60 -2.51 3.20 6.64
CA LEU A 60 -2.94 2.88 5.28
C LEU A 60 -2.83 1.39 5.00
N PHE A 61 -3.71 0.94 4.12
CA PHE A 61 -3.71 -0.39 3.53
C PHE A 61 -3.21 -0.23 2.09
N VAL A 62 -2.01 -0.70 1.83
CA VAL A 62 -1.35 -0.51 0.53
C VAL A 62 -1.23 -1.85 -0.18
N SER A 63 -1.87 -1.96 -1.35
CA SER A 63 -1.75 -3.13 -2.21
C SER A 63 -0.62 -2.87 -3.20
N HIS A 64 0.31 -3.80 -3.30
CA HIS A 64 1.48 -3.64 -4.15
C HIS A 64 1.96 -4.99 -4.66
N CYS A 65 2.85 -4.96 -5.66
CA CYS A 65 3.55 -6.16 -6.09
C CYS A 65 5.04 -5.85 -6.20
N GLU A 66 5.86 -6.88 -5.98
CA GLU A 66 7.30 -6.75 -6.06
C GLU A 66 7.79 -7.26 -7.41
N ARG A 67 8.69 -6.52 -8.04
CA ARG A 67 9.31 -6.88 -9.31
C ARG A 67 10.81 -6.62 -9.22
N GLY A 68 11.55 -7.63 -8.75
CA GLY A 68 12.97 -7.47 -8.54
C GLY A 68 13.26 -6.46 -7.46
N ASP A 69 13.95 -5.37 -7.79
CA ASP A 69 14.28 -4.29 -6.86
C ASP A 69 13.22 -3.19 -6.83
N ARG A 70 12.10 -3.38 -7.55
CA ARG A 70 11.04 -2.38 -7.66
C ARG A 70 9.78 -2.85 -6.96
N VAL A 71 9.06 -1.88 -6.42
CA VAL A 71 7.73 -2.10 -5.83
C VAL A 71 6.73 -1.30 -6.65
N ARG A 72 5.74 -1.98 -7.21
CA ARG A 72 4.67 -1.34 -7.94
C ARG A 72 3.47 -1.18 -7.03
N ILE A 73 3.08 0.07 -6.78
CA ILE A 73 1.91 0.36 -5.95
C ILE A 73 0.66 0.24 -6.83
N ILE A 74 -0.29 -0.54 -6.36
CA ILE A 74 -1.53 -0.82 -7.10
C ILE A 74 -2.67 0.04 -6.56
N SER A 75 -2.82 0.11 -5.25
CA SER A 75 -3.84 0.93 -4.61
C SER A 75 -3.47 1.22 -3.16
N ALA A 76 -4.07 2.25 -2.61
CA ALA A 76 -3.87 2.60 -1.21
C ALA A 76 -5.14 3.24 -0.67
N ARG A 77 -5.51 2.88 0.55
CA ARG A 77 -6.67 3.44 1.23
C ARG A 77 -6.41 3.47 2.73
N ARG A 78 -7.20 4.23 3.44
CA ARG A 78 -7.15 4.20 4.89
C ARG A 78 -7.71 2.87 5.38
N VAL A 79 -7.14 2.36 6.46
CA VAL A 79 -7.61 1.10 7.05
C VAL A 79 -8.98 1.27 7.69
N THR A 80 -9.72 0.17 7.77
CA THR A 80 -10.92 0.10 8.58
C THR A 80 -10.50 -0.02 10.06
N ARG A 81 -11.45 0.20 10.96
CA ARG A 81 -11.18 0.04 12.40
C ARG A 81 -10.70 -1.37 12.72
N LYS A 82 -11.29 -2.37 12.10
CA LYS A 82 -10.90 -3.77 12.32
C LYS A 82 -9.46 -4.02 11.85
N GLU A 83 -9.10 -3.49 10.70
CA GLU A 83 -7.74 -3.64 10.17
C GLU A 83 -6.73 -2.93 11.06
N ARG A 84 -7.09 -1.77 11.59
CA ARG A 84 -6.22 -1.01 12.47
C ARG A 84 -5.89 -1.77 13.75
N LEU A 85 -6.85 -2.50 14.28
CA LEU A 85 -6.62 -3.32 15.48
C LEU A 85 -5.60 -4.42 15.24
N GLN A 86 -5.54 -4.95 14.02
CA GLN A 86 -4.54 -5.96 13.67
C GLN A 86 -3.15 -5.36 13.57
N TYR A 87 -3.04 -4.10 13.15
CA TYR A 87 -1.76 -3.39 13.07
C TYR A 87 -1.23 -3.03 14.46
N GLU A 88 -2.09 -2.64 15.34
CA GLU A 88 -1.72 -2.31 16.71
C GLU A 88 -1.57 -3.58 17.55
#